data_520093c5e89644bed1769e8bc75c4829
#
_entry.id   520093c5e89644bed1769e8bc75c4829
#
_cell.length_a   1.000
_cell.length_b   1.000
_cell.length_c   1.000
_cell.angle_alpha   90.00
_cell.angle_beta   90.00
_cell.angle_gamma   90.00
#
_symmetry.space_group_name_H-M   'P 1'
#
loop_
_entity.id
_entity.type
_entity.pdbx_description
1 polymer ?
#
loop_
_entity_poly.entity_id
_entity_poly.type
_entity_poly.pdbx_seq_one_letter_code
_entity_poly.pdbx_strand_id
1 'polypeptide(L)'
;MLAAITLHAFAATVQGAALGAMYADPKRPPVVKRINVVGADATVLTSGGRMEGALVTEAILVERFSFGWQAIDALNFQCRLDSHGLGQHTNDALMRGMPRPQDDRPCRGYLRDAGPFADVEAVRRMMRGPLVPYVVVSGDWAMGEWYGAGGGESLYRRRGSGWHLVESGGGSMGVDYVRKYGVPQSDWCKFGIFDAKCR
;
A
#
# COMPACT_ATOMS: atom_id res chain seq x y z
N MET A 1 31.18 0.88 -7.21
CA MET A 1 30.27 2.00 -6.84
C MET A 1 28.85 1.56 -7.19
N LEU A 2 28.09 1.04 -6.24
CA LEU A 2 26.68 0.68 -6.43
C LEU A 2 25.89 1.99 -6.24
N ALA A 3 25.31 2.48 -7.32
CA ALA A 3 24.36 3.58 -7.23
C ALA A 3 23.17 3.11 -6.39
N ALA A 4 22.95 3.74 -5.25
CA ALA A 4 21.75 3.56 -4.46
C ALA A 4 20.58 4.06 -5.32
N ILE A 5 19.83 3.14 -5.90
CA ILE A 5 18.54 3.46 -6.54
C ILE A 5 17.64 3.88 -5.40
N THR A 6 17.41 5.18 -5.28
CA THR A 6 16.38 5.70 -4.38
C THR A 6 15.04 5.25 -4.97
N LEU A 7 14.50 4.16 -4.44
CA LEU A 7 13.17 3.68 -4.78
C LEU A 7 12.16 4.73 -4.32
N HIS A 8 11.68 5.54 -5.25
CA HIS A 8 10.57 6.44 -4.99
C HIS A 8 9.30 5.60 -4.89
N ALA A 9 8.56 5.77 -3.81
CA ALA A 9 7.29 5.07 -3.60
C ALA A 9 6.20 5.45 -4.61
N PHE A 10 6.46 6.38 -5.52
CA PHE A 10 5.52 6.87 -6.52
C PHE A 10 6.20 7.09 -7.86
N ALA A 11 5.42 6.98 -8.92
CA ALA A 11 5.89 7.11 -10.30
C ALA A 11 4.99 8.01 -11.14
N ALA A 12 5.54 8.58 -12.21
CA ALA A 12 4.78 9.40 -13.16
C ALA A 12 3.77 8.57 -13.97
N THR A 13 3.95 7.26 -14.06
CA THR A 13 3.10 6.37 -14.86
C THR A 13 2.61 5.18 -14.03
N VAL A 14 1.44 4.66 -14.41
CA VAL A 14 0.86 3.41 -13.86
C VAL A 14 1.86 2.26 -13.95
N GLN A 15 2.47 2.09 -15.12
CA GLN A 15 3.46 1.03 -15.35
C GLN A 15 4.67 1.18 -14.44
N GLY A 16 5.19 2.40 -14.28
CA GLY A 16 6.33 2.69 -13.41
C GLY A 16 6.04 2.38 -11.95
N ALA A 17 4.84 2.72 -11.46
CA ALA A 17 4.42 2.40 -10.10
C ALA A 17 4.34 0.89 -9.87
N ALA A 18 3.72 0.15 -10.79
CA ALA A 18 3.60 -1.31 -10.67
C ALA A 18 4.96 -2.01 -10.73
N LEU A 19 5.82 -1.63 -11.68
CA LEU A 19 7.16 -2.23 -11.81
C LEU A 19 8.07 -1.87 -10.64
N GLY A 20 7.91 -0.67 -10.07
CA GLY A 20 8.64 -0.23 -8.87
C GLY A 20 8.29 -1.04 -7.61
N ALA A 21 7.08 -1.60 -7.55
CA ALA A 21 6.66 -2.47 -6.45
C ALA A 21 7.24 -3.89 -6.54
N MET A 22 7.79 -4.27 -7.69
CA MET A 22 8.33 -5.61 -7.94
C MET A 22 9.86 -5.62 -7.86
N TYR A 23 10.42 -6.70 -7.34
CA TYR A 23 11.87 -6.94 -7.43
C TYR A 23 12.26 -7.40 -8.82
N ALA A 24 13.25 -6.75 -9.41
CA ALA A 24 13.85 -7.21 -10.65
C ALA A 24 14.61 -8.52 -10.40
N ASP A 25 14.16 -9.60 -11.02
CA ASP A 25 14.98 -10.81 -11.20
C ASP A 25 15.77 -10.63 -12.49
N PRO A 26 17.12 -10.58 -12.46
CA PRO A 26 17.94 -10.41 -13.66
C PRO A 26 17.68 -11.47 -14.75
N LYS A 27 17.25 -12.67 -14.33
CA LYS A 27 16.96 -13.78 -15.25
C LYS A 27 15.52 -13.72 -15.80
N ARG A 28 14.61 -13.05 -15.10
CA ARG A 28 13.19 -12.93 -15.44
C ARG A 28 12.68 -11.54 -15.06
N PRO A 29 13.07 -10.50 -15.81
CA PRO A 29 12.62 -9.14 -15.52
C PRO A 29 11.08 -9.06 -15.61
N PRO A 30 10.44 -8.24 -14.78
CA PRO A 30 8.99 -8.08 -14.82
C PRO A 30 8.56 -7.45 -16.16
N VAL A 31 7.55 -8.05 -16.76
CA VAL A 31 6.96 -7.60 -18.03
C VAL A 31 5.48 -7.28 -17.82
N VAL A 32 5.07 -6.10 -18.19
CA VAL A 32 3.65 -5.71 -18.17
C VAL A 32 2.91 -6.41 -19.31
N LYS A 33 1.85 -7.12 -18.96
CA LYS A 33 0.97 -7.85 -19.89
C LYS A 33 -0.31 -7.11 -20.20
N ARG A 34 -0.86 -6.39 -19.21
CA ARG A 34 -2.11 -5.65 -19.33
C ARG A 34 -2.15 -4.51 -18.34
N ILE A 35 -2.78 -3.43 -18.72
CA ILE A 35 -3.13 -2.30 -17.85
C ILE A 35 -4.60 -1.99 -18.06
N ASN A 36 -5.38 -1.93 -17.00
CA ASN A 36 -6.73 -1.38 -16.98
C ASN A 36 -6.72 -0.14 -16.10
N VAL A 37 -7.32 0.95 -16.55
CA VAL A 37 -7.40 2.22 -15.81
C VAL A 37 -8.85 2.65 -15.73
N VAL A 38 -9.30 3.01 -14.53
CA VAL A 38 -10.64 3.54 -14.27
C VAL A 38 -10.53 4.70 -13.28
N GLY A 39 -10.62 5.92 -13.81
CA GLY A 39 -10.46 7.13 -12.97
C GLY A 39 -9.07 7.27 -12.37
N ALA A 40 -9.01 7.24 -11.04
CA ALA A 40 -7.77 7.28 -10.27
C ALA A 40 -7.16 5.90 -9.99
N ASP A 41 -7.86 4.82 -10.33
CA ASP A 41 -7.45 3.45 -10.02
C ASP A 41 -6.94 2.75 -11.27
N ALA A 42 -5.99 1.87 -11.10
CA ALA A 42 -5.49 1.02 -12.17
C ALA A 42 -5.08 -0.35 -11.66
N THR A 43 -5.24 -1.38 -12.50
CA THR A 43 -4.65 -2.69 -12.29
C THR A 43 -3.63 -2.97 -13.37
N VAL A 44 -2.48 -3.51 -12.99
CA VAL A 44 -1.39 -3.86 -13.90
C VAL A 44 -1.08 -5.33 -13.75
N LEU A 45 -1.39 -6.12 -14.76
CA LEU A 45 -0.98 -7.52 -14.82
C LEU A 45 0.48 -7.61 -15.27
N THR A 46 1.30 -8.26 -14.48
CA THR A 46 2.70 -8.50 -14.78
C THR A 46 3.01 -9.99 -14.88
N SER A 47 4.09 -10.33 -15.54
CA SER A 47 4.68 -11.68 -15.53
C SER A 47 6.19 -11.56 -15.36
N GLY A 48 6.79 -12.48 -14.62
CA GLY A 48 8.21 -12.36 -14.21
C GLY A 48 8.36 -11.36 -13.06
N GLY A 49 9.59 -11.22 -12.57
CA GLY A 49 9.86 -10.50 -11.33
C GLY A 49 9.57 -11.32 -10.09
N ARG A 50 9.82 -10.76 -8.93
CA ARG A 50 9.54 -11.38 -7.64
C ARG A 50 8.89 -10.38 -6.71
N MET A 51 7.91 -10.83 -5.94
CA MET A 51 7.45 -10.15 -4.73
C MET A 51 7.69 -11.09 -3.56
N GLU A 52 8.24 -10.58 -2.47
CA GLU A 52 8.53 -11.34 -1.25
C GLU A 52 9.25 -12.69 -1.49
N GLY A 53 10.10 -12.76 -2.52
CA GLY A 53 10.88 -13.96 -2.82
C GLY A 53 10.20 -15.01 -3.72
N ALA A 54 8.92 -14.88 -4.01
CA ALA A 54 8.22 -15.77 -4.93
C ALA A 54 8.21 -15.24 -6.37
N LEU A 55 8.26 -16.15 -7.35
CA LEU A 55 7.97 -15.81 -8.74
C LEU A 55 6.46 -15.72 -8.91
N VAL A 56 5.98 -14.59 -9.41
CA VAL A 56 4.54 -14.36 -9.47
C VAL A 56 4.10 -13.79 -10.80
N THR A 57 2.97 -14.28 -11.27
CA THR A 57 2.11 -13.55 -12.19
C THR A 57 1.10 -12.83 -11.32
N GLU A 58 1.23 -11.52 -11.21
CA GLU A 58 0.43 -10.73 -10.27
C GLU A 58 -0.25 -9.57 -10.97
N ALA A 59 -1.41 -9.20 -10.48
CA ALA A 59 -1.96 -7.90 -10.75
C ALA A 59 -1.62 -6.97 -9.58
N ILE A 60 -1.05 -5.84 -9.90
CA ILE A 60 -0.76 -4.78 -8.94
C ILE A 60 -1.89 -3.76 -9.01
N LEU A 61 -2.53 -3.50 -7.88
CA LEU A 61 -3.43 -2.35 -7.75
C LEU A 61 -2.60 -1.09 -7.57
N VAL A 62 -2.90 -0.08 -8.37
CA VAL A 62 -2.19 1.20 -8.38
C VAL A 62 -3.22 2.30 -8.27
N GLU A 63 -2.98 3.28 -7.43
CA GLU A 63 -3.86 4.43 -7.24
C GLU A 63 -3.12 5.73 -7.57
N ARG A 64 -3.87 6.72 -8.09
CA ARG A 64 -3.35 8.04 -8.45
C ARG A 64 -3.59 9.04 -7.33
N PHE A 65 -2.50 9.61 -6.85
CA PHE A 65 -2.46 10.72 -5.90
C PHE A 65 -2.02 12.01 -6.60
N SER A 66 -2.05 13.14 -5.91
CA SER A 66 -1.61 14.44 -6.46
C SER A 66 -0.14 14.44 -6.88
N PHE A 67 0.67 13.57 -6.30
CA PHE A 67 2.11 13.44 -6.56
C PHE A 67 2.48 12.32 -7.56
N GLY A 68 1.51 11.61 -8.11
CA GLY A 68 1.73 10.54 -9.08
C GLY A 68 1.02 9.23 -8.73
N TRP A 69 1.42 8.15 -9.38
CA TRP A 69 0.88 6.82 -9.16
C TRP A 69 1.68 6.08 -8.09
N GLN A 70 0.98 5.36 -7.21
CA GLN A 70 1.56 4.54 -6.16
C GLN A 70 0.94 3.15 -6.17
N ALA A 71 1.75 2.10 -6.01
CA ALA A 71 1.25 0.76 -5.83
C ALA A 71 0.65 0.62 -4.42
N ILE A 72 -0.57 0.09 -4.38
CA ILE A 72 -1.37 -0.06 -3.16
C ILE A 72 -1.36 -1.50 -2.69
N ASP A 73 -1.55 -2.46 -3.61
CA ASP A 73 -1.64 -3.86 -3.26
C ASP A 73 -1.16 -4.77 -4.39
N ALA A 74 -0.68 -5.92 -4.02
CA ALA A 74 -0.39 -7.02 -4.92
C ALA A 74 -1.54 -8.02 -4.85
N LEU A 75 -2.35 -8.03 -5.88
CA LEU A 75 -3.50 -8.90 -5.98
C LEU A 75 -3.04 -10.31 -6.32
N ASN A 76 -2.92 -11.14 -5.31
CA ASN A 76 -2.57 -12.55 -5.47
C ASN A 76 -3.74 -13.43 -5.95
N PHE A 77 -4.84 -12.79 -6.38
CA PHE A 77 -6.09 -13.43 -6.83
C PHE A 77 -6.72 -14.40 -5.82
N GLN A 78 -6.41 -14.27 -4.53
CA GLN A 78 -7.04 -15.10 -3.51
C GLN A 78 -8.44 -14.61 -3.15
N CYS A 79 -8.76 -13.33 -3.40
CA CYS A 79 -10.02 -12.71 -3.04
C CYS A 79 -10.41 -11.58 -4.01
N ARG A 80 -11.65 -11.09 -3.94
CA ARG A 80 -12.15 -10.01 -4.79
C ARG A 80 -11.65 -8.63 -4.35
N LEU A 81 -11.48 -7.75 -5.32
CA LEU A 81 -10.98 -6.37 -5.18
C LEU A 81 -11.87 -5.41 -4.38
N ASP A 82 -13.15 -5.74 -4.15
CA ASP A 82 -14.12 -4.85 -3.49
C ASP A 82 -13.75 -4.48 -2.05
N SER A 83 -12.75 -5.15 -1.47
CA SER A 83 -12.15 -4.78 -0.18
C SER A 83 -11.52 -3.39 -0.18
N HIS A 84 -11.11 -2.87 -1.33
CA HIS A 84 -10.52 -1.53 -1.46
C HIS A 84 -11.58 -0.40 -1.60
N GLY A 85 -12.87 -0.69 -1.40
CA GLY A 85 -13.94 0.30 -1.44
C GLY A 85 -14.33 0.78 -2.82
N LEU A 86 -13.79 0.15 -3.82
CA LEU A 86 -14.17 0.37 -5.19
C LEU A 86 -15.58 -0.19 -5.41
N GLY A 87 -16.47 0.57 -6.04
CA GLY A 87 -17.79 0.08 -6.40
C GLY A 87 -17.68 -1.09 -7.40
N GLN A 88 -18.69 -1.97 -7.42
CA GLN A 88 -18.69 -3.18 -8.25
C GLN A 88 -18.35 -2.89 -9.73
N HIS A 89 -18.93 -1.85 -10.31
CA HIS A 89 -18.67 -1.49 -11.70
C HIS A 89 -17.20 -1.14 -11.97
N THR A 90 -16.56 -0.42 -11.05
CA THR A 90 -15.13 -0.10 -11.13
C THR A 90 -14.29 -1.37 -11.00
N ASN A 91 -14.62 -2.25 -10.06
CA ASN A 91 -13.94 -3.53 -9.88
C ASN A 91 -14.01 -4.39 -11.15
N ASP A 92 -15.20 -4.52 -11.74
CA ASP A 92 -15.40 -5.32 -12.97
C ASP A 92 -14.55 -4.77 -14.14
N ALA A 93 -14.46 -3.45 -14.26
CA ALA A 93 -13.66 -2.82 -15.28
C ALA A 93 -12.14 -2.99 -15.04
N LEU A 94 -11.69 -2.84 -13.79
CA LEU A 94 -10.30 -3.05 -13.41
C LEU A 94 -9.87 -4.51 -13.57
N MET A 95 -10.76 -5.46 -13.30
CA MET A 95 -10.48 -6.91 -13.40
C MET A 95 -10.68 -7.50 -14.79
N ARG A 96 -11.05 -6.69 -15.79
CA ARG A 96 -11.30 -7.19 -17.15
C ARG A 96 -10.06 -7.82 -17.75
N GLY A 97 -10.14 -9.15 -18.03
CA GLY A 97 -9.03 -9.93 -18.57
C GLY A 97 -7.87 -10.18 -17.62
N MET A 98 -8.07 -9.92 -16.32
CA MET A 98 -7.20 -10.40 -15.26
C MET A 98 -7.54 -11.86 -14.92
N PRO A 99 -6.63 -12.62 -14.29
CA PRO A 99 -6.96 -13.92 -13.71
C PRO A 99 -8.14 -13.80 -12.74
N ARG A 100 -8.97 -14.84 -12.70
CA ARG A 100 -10.09 -14.86 -11.74
C ARG A 100 -9.57 -15.11 -10.33
N PRO A 101 -10.15 -14.47 -9.31
CA PRO A 101 -9.87 -14.80 -7.93
C PRO A 101 -10.15 -16.27 -7.64
N GLN A 102 -9.36 -16.89 -6.78
CA GLN A 102 -9.60 -18.27 -6.32
C GLN A 102 -10.84 -18.35 -5.43
N ASP A 103 -11.18 -17.25 -4.77
CA ASP A 103 -12.32 -17.12 -3.86
C ASP A 103 -13.13 -15.87 -4.23
N ASP A 104 -14.44 -16.06 -4.42
CA ASP A 104 -15.37 -14.95 -4.70
C ASP A 104 -15.66 -14.08 -3.46
N ARG A 105 -15.13 -14.45 -2.29
CA ARG A 105 -15.28 -13.63 -1.09
C ARG A 105 -14.46 -12.34 -1.19
N PRO A 106 -15.01 -11.23 -0.67
CA PRO A 106 -14.22 -10.00 -0.54
C PRO A 106 -12.97 -10.24 0.29
N CYS A 107 -11.86 -9.65 -0.08
CA CYS A 107 -10.66 -9.66 0.75
C CYS A 107 -10.99 -9.02 2.11
N ARG A 108 -10.77 -9.72 3.18
CA ARG A 108 -11.04 -9.22 4.54
C ARG A 108 -9.75 -8.73 5.17
N GLY A 109 -9.86 -7.68 5.98
CA GLY A 109 -8.78 -7.23 6.85
C GLY A 109 -7.83 -6.20 6.24
N TYR A 110 -8.07 -5.74 5.02
CA TYR A 110 -7.29 -4.61 4.50
C TYR A 110 -7.81 -3.31 5.12
N LEU A 111 -6.92 -2.60 5.78
CA LEU A 111 -7.13 -1.21 6.14
C LEU A 111 -7.09 -0.36 4.86
N ARG A 112 -7.84 0.73 4.89
CA ARG A 112 -7.85 1.73 3.83
C ARG A 112 -7.26 3.00 4.34
N ASP A 113 -6.92 3.87 3.42
CA ASP A 113 -6.68 5.26 3.76
C ASP A 113 -7.86 5.82 4.55
N ALA A 114 -7.55 6.44 5.68
CA ALA A 114 -8.54 7.07 6.53
C ALA A 114 -7.99 8.37 7.12
N GLY A 115 -8.84 9.38 7.21
CA GLY A 115 -8.50 10.70 7.70
C GLY A 115 -8.63 11.78 6.63
N PRO A 116 -8.19 13.02 6.94
CA PRO A 116 -8.20 14.11 5.97
C PRO A 116 -7.28 13.80 4.78
N PHE A 117 -7.79 13.91 3.56
CA PHE A 117 -7.09 13.53 2.33
C PHE A 117 -5.69 14.18 2.19
N ALA A 118 -5.59 15.48 2.46
CA ALA A 118 -4.31 16.19 2.38
C ALA A 118 -3.25 15.65 3.36
N ASP A 119 -3.68 15.20 4.54
CA ASP A 119 -2.80 14.62 5.55
C ASP A 119 -2.36 13.21 5.15
N VAL A 120 -3.29 12.40 4.64
CA VAL A 120 -3.00 11.07 4.11
C VAL A 120 -1.96 11.17 2.99
N GLU A 121 -2.17 12.07 2.02
CA GLU A 121 -1.19 12.30 0.95
C GLU A 121 0.16 12.79 1.48
N ALA A 122 0.17 13.67 2.47
CA ALA A 122 1.42 14.18 3.05
C ALA A 122 2.22 13.06 3.70
N VAL A 123 1.56 12.15 4.44
CA VAL A 123 2.21 10.98 5.04
C VAL A 123 2.65 9.99 3.99
N ARG A 124 1.81 9.68 2.98
CA ARG A 124 2.18 8.78 1.88
C ARG A 124 3.46 9.20 1.16
N ARG A 125 3.67 10.50 0.95
CA ARG A 125 4.92 11.03 0.35
C ARG A 125 6.17 10.73 1.17
N MET A 126 6.03 10.52 2.48
CA MET A 126 7.14 10.20 3.38
C MET A 126 7.41 8.70 3.47
N MET A 127 6.45 7.87 3.05
CA MET A 127 6.60 6.42 3.07
C MET A 127 7.71 5.97 2.11
N ARG A 128 8.53 5.03 2.56
CA ARG A 128 9.71 4.57 1.80
C ARG A 128 9.50 3.26 1.05
N GLY A 129 8.41 2.57 1.30
CA GLY A 129 8.10 1.32 0.62
C GLY A 129 7.61 1.54 -0.81
N PRO A 130 7.97 0.67 -1.77
CA PRO A 130 7.46 0.74 -3.14
C PRO A 130 5.97 0.41 -3.24
N LEU A 131 5.42 -0.26 -2.23
CA LEU A 131 4.00 -0.59 -2.10
C LEU A 131 3.53 -0.10 -0.73
N VAL A 132 2.46 0.70 -0.71
CA VAL A 132 1.90 1.29 0.51
C VAL A 132 0.40 1.01 0.52
N PRO A 133 -0.06 -0.06 1.20
CA PRO A 133 -1.45 -0.46 1.21
C PRO A 133 -2.38 0.59 1.77
N TYR A 134 -2.02 1.19 2.89
CA TYR A 134 -2.85 2.19 3.54
C TYR A 134 -2.05 3.20 4.37
N VAL A 135 -2.66 4.34 4.61
CA VAL A 135 -2.27 5.33 5.61
C VAL A 135 -3.52 5.74 6.39
N VAL A 136 -3.47 5.63 7.70
CA VAL A 136 -4.54 6.09 8.60
C VAL A 136 -4.04 7.30 9.37
N VAL A 137 -4.80 8.39 9.31
CA VAL A 137 -4.55 9.62 10.06
C VAL A 137 -5.64 9.80 11.11
N SER A 138 -5.26 10.01 12.36
CA SER A 138 -6.17 10.31 13.46
C SER A 138 -5.53 11.32 14.41
N GLY A 139 -6.18 12.48 14.58
CA GLY A 139 -5.61 13.57 15.38
C GLY A 139 -4.24 14.01 14.88
N ASP A 140 -3.28 14.05 15.78
CA ASP A 140 -1.88 14.40 15.49
C ASP A 140 -1.01 13.17 15.15
N TRP A 141 -1.62 12.01 14.92
CA TRP A 141 -0.92 10.79 14.66
C TRP A 141 -1.34 10.16 13.34
N ALA A 142 -0.40 9.49 12.68
CA ALA A 142 -0.68 8.69 11.52
C ALA A 142 0.14 7.41 11.52
N MET A 143 -0.42 6.35 10.94
CA MET A 143 0.27 5.10 10.72
C MET A 143 0.06 4.65 9.30
N GLY A 144 1.09 4.11 8.68
CA GLY A 144 1.01 3.50 7.35
C GLY A 144 1.79 2.21 7.29
N GLU A 145 1.29 1.29 6.49
CA GLU A 145 1.94 0.02 6.16
C GLU A 145 2.71 0.16 4.86
N TRP A 146 3.83 -0.52 4.77
CA TRP A 146 4.65 -0.55 3.57
C TRP A 146 5.22 -1.94 3.33
N TYR A 147 5.40 -2.28 2.06
CA TYR A 147 6.10 -3.47 1.61
C TYR A 147 7.25 -3.11 0.69
N GLY A 148 8.31 -3.94 0.76
CA GLY A 148 9.50 -3.81 -0.06
C GLY A 148 10.32 -5.10 0.03
N ALA A 149 11.62 -5.04 0.35
CA ALA A 149 12.45 -6.22 0.65
C ALA A 149 12.05 -6.93 1.97
N GLY A 150 10.99 -6.57 2.52
CA GLY A 150 10.23 -6.99 3.69
C GLY A 150 9.01 -6.11 3.78
N GLY A 151 8.28 -6.19 4.87
CA GLY A 151 7.14 -5.32 5.15
C GLY A 151 7.25 -4.74 6.55
N GLY A 152 6.51 -3.67 6.80
CA GLY A 152 6.48 -3.06 8.10
C GLY A 152 5.50 -1.90 8.19
N GLU A 153 5.48 -1.30 9.36
CA GLU A 153 4.65 -0.14 9.65
C GLU A 153 5.53 1.06 10.03
N SER A 154 5.00 2.24 9.81
CA SER A 154 5.64 3.51 10.17
C SER A 154 4.65 4.37 10.91
N LEU A 155 5.10 4.91 12.04
CA LEU A 155 4.34 5.83 12.89
C LEU A 155 4.83 7.26 12.66
N TYR A 156 3.90 8.17 12.47
CA TYR A 156 4.16 9.58 12.26
C TYR A 156 3.43 10.42 13.28
N ARG A 157 3.99 11.59 13.59
CA ARG A 157 3.37 12.59 14.45
C ARG A 157 3.38 13.94 13.76
N ARG A 158 2.27 14.67 13.89
CA ARG A 158 2.18 16.07 13.46
C ARG A 158 2.98 16.97 14.40
N ARG A 159 3.78 17.86 13.84
CA ARG A 159 4.47 18.92 14.57
C ARG A 159 4.39 20.21 13.76
N GLY A 160 3.70 21.21 14.30
CA GLY A 160 3.39 22.41 13.54
C GLY A 160 2.53 22.07 12.30
N SER A 161 2.95 22.50 11.13
CA SER A 161 2.25 22.26 9.86
C SER A 161 2.67 20.98 9.15
N GLY A 162 3.60 20.19 9.69
CA GLY A 162 4.19 19.04 9.00
C GLY A 162 4.09 17.72 9.76
N TRP A 163 4.24 16.64 9.03
CA TRP A 163 4.34 15.29 9.57
C TRP A 163 5.81 14.89 9.76
N HIS A 164 6.10 14.13 10.82
CA HIS A 164 7.43 13.66 11.15
C HIS A 164 7.39 12.18 11.47
N LEU A 165 8.32 11.43 10.89
CA LEU A 165 8.51 10.02 11.23
C LEU A 165 8.95 9.90 12.70
N VAL A 166 8.23 9.09 13.46
CA VAL A 166 8.53 8.78 14.86
C VAL A 166 9.26 7.46 14.97
N GLU A 167 8.73 6.44 14.25
CA GLU A 167 9.29 5.10 14.24
C GLU A 167 8.95 4.41 12.92
N SER A 168 9.83 3.53 12.47
CA SER A 168 9.59 2.64 11.34
C SER A 168 10.31 1.33 11.58
N GLY A 169 9.61 0.22 11.43
CA GLY A 169 10.19 -1.10 11.67
C GLY A 169 9.57 -2.17 10.78
N GLY A 170 10.27 -3.30 10.66
CA GLY A 170 9.73 -4.49 10.02
C GLY A 170 8.68 -5.16 10.92
N GLY A 171 7.60 -5.66 10.30
CA GLY A 171 6.47 -6.26 11.00
C GLY A 171 5.46 -5.24 11.55
N SER A 172 4.45 -5.75 12.26
CA SER A 172 3.37 -4.93 12.79
C SER A 172 3.75 -4.25 14.11
N MET A 173 3.38 -2.98 14.25
CA MET A 173 3.50 -2.23 15.48
C MET A 173 2.39 -2.65 16.45
N GLY A 174 2.78 -3.29 17.55
CA GLY A 174 1.84 -3.66 18.62
C GLY A 174 1.49 -2.47 19.51
N VAL A 175 0.51 -2.71 20.41
CA VAL A 175 0.02 -1.71 21.39
C VAL A 175 1.15 -1.10 22.23
N ASP A 176 2.16 -1.88 22.59
CA ASP A 176 3.28 -1.39 23.43
C ASP A 176 4.09 -0.33 22.71
N TYR A 177 4.25 -0.44 21.38
CA TYR A 177 4.93 0.58 20.58
C TYR A 177 4.18 1.90 20.58
N VAL A 178 2.89 1.87 20.24
CA VAL A 178 2.10 3.11 20.19
C VAL A 178 1.97 3.78 21.55
N ARG A 179 1.88 3.00 22.63
CA ARG A 179 1.90 3.52 24.02
C ARG A 179 3.23 4.16 24.39
N LYS A 180 4.34 3.54 24.01
CA LYS A 180 5.70 4.08 24.26
C LYS A 180 5.84 5.50 23.72
N TYR A 181 5.21 5.81 22.59
CA TYR A 181 5.25 7.13 21.99
C TYR A 181 4.12 8.07 22.43
N GLY A 182 3.23 7.61 23.30
CA GLY A 182 2.14 8.41 23.84
C GLY A 182 0.98 8.63 22.85
N VAL A 183 0.78 7.68 21.92
CA VAL A 183 -0.39 7.73 21.02
C VAL A 183 -1.65 7.52 21.85
N PRO A 184 -2.66 8.41 21.76
CA PRO A 184 -3.93 8.23 22.46
C PRO A 184 -4.65 6.95 22.04
N GLN A 185 -5.37 6.33 22.96
CA GLN A 185 -6.13 5.11 22.65
C GLN A 185 -7.15 5.32 21.54
N SER A 186 -7.83 6.46 21.53
CA SER A 186 -8.79 6.84 20.47
C SER A 186 -8.17 6.87 19.06
N ASP A 187 -6.86 7.09 18.96
CA ASP A 187 -6.14 7.16 17.71
C ASP A 187 -5.60 5.79 17.30
N TRP A 188 -4.89 5.07 18.19
CA TRP A 188 -4.33 3.79 17.80
C TRP A 188 -5.36 2.69 17.58
N CYS A 189 -6.57 2.78 18.17
CA CYS A 189 -7.67 1.90 17.82
C CYS A 189 -8.11 2.04 16.34
N LYS A 190 -7.93 3.20 15.73
CA LYS A 190 -8.23 3.43 14.32
C LYS A 190 -7.15 2.89 13.39
N PHE A 191 -5.95 2.67 13.87
CA PHE A 191 -4.83 2.13 13.10
C PHE A 191 -4.91 0.62 12.85
N GLY A 192 -6.01 -0.04 13.26
CA GLY A 192 -6.17 -1.48 13.10
C GLY A 192 -5.34 -2.32 14.07
N ILE A 193 -4.75 -1.69 15.07
CA ILE A 193 -4.03 -2.40 16.13
C ILE A 193 -5.02 -3.22 16.94
N PHE A 194 -4.85 -4.55 16.90
CA PHE A 194 -5.74 -5.48 17.58
C PHE A 194 -5.51 -5.43 19.10
N ASP A 195 -6.41 -4.75 19.82
CA ASP A 195 -6.46 -4.77 21.27
C ASP A 195 -7.92 -4.96 21.72
N ALA A 196 -8.12 -5.67 22.82
CA ALA A 196 -9.45 -5.88 23.42
C ALA A 196 -10.13 -4.55 23.81
N LYS A 197 -9.36 -3.48 24.01
CA LYS A 197 -9.85 -2.14 24.35
C LYS A 197 -10.35 -1.33 23.14
N CYS A 198 -10.19 -1.83 21.92
CA CYS A 198 -10.68 -1.22 20.68
C CYS A 198 -12.03 -1.77 20.21
N ARG A 199 -12.69 -2.58 21.04
CA ARG A 199 -14.00 -3.19 20.78
C ARG A 199 -15.12 -2.36 21.36
#